data_740866be30df8cc7667c9134652903d0
#
_entry.id   740866be30df8cc7667c9134652903d0
#
_cell.length_a   1.000
_cell.length_b   1.000
_cell.length_c   1.000
_cell.angle_alpha   90.00
_cell.angle_beta   90.00
_cell.angle_gamma   90.00
#
_symmetry.space_group_name_H-M   'P 1'
#
loop_
_entity.id
_entity.type
_entity.pdbx_description
1 polymer ?
#
loop_
_entity_poly.entity_id
_entity_poly.type
_entity_poly.pdbx_seq_one_letter_code
_entity_poly.pdbx_strand_id
1 'polypeptide(L)'
;MQDVFIVDAVRTPIGKYGGALASVRPDDLLAHVIKALVQRNPSLSLYAIEDVIAGAANQAGEDNRNVARMAALLADLPTSVGGNTVNRLCASGLQAIMDASRAIMCGDGDVYIAGGVESMSRAPFVMGKAATAFARHQEIFDTTMGWRFINPALSEKHHPFTMGETAENVAAQWSISRANQDAFAVSSQEKYQAAHDANKFANELIPYTVALGKGKNLLFDKDEHPRLSTLDALGTLKPAFKKEGSVTAGNSSGINDGASALLLVNQKALAQFQLKAIAKIKSMAIAGVDPSIMGIGPVPAVRKALQRAGLTIGDIDLFELNEAFASQSLACMHELGIDAEKVNVNGGAIALGHPLGASGARISTTLLHEMKKRKARYGVATMCIGVGQGAAIVYELVADDEN
;
A
#
# COMPACT_ATOMS: atom_id res chain seq x y z
N MET A 1 -21.80 1.23 17.25
CA MET A 1 -21.13 1.05 15.94
C MET A 1 -21.04 -0.43 15.69
N GLN A 2 -21.24 -0.88 14.44
CA GLN A 2 -21.09 -2.30 14.08
C GLN A 2 -19.61 -2.68 14.05
N ASP A 3 -19.31 -3.95 14.37
CA ASP A 3 -17.96 -4.50 14.15
C ASP A 3 -17.74 -4.76 12.65
N VAL A 4 -16.48 -4.62 12.23
CA VAL A 4 -16.04 -4.83 10.84
C VAL A 4 -15.01 -5.93 10.79
N PHE A 5 -15.31 -6.94 10.02
CA PHE A 5 -14.49 -8.15 9.87
C PHE A 5 -13.85 -8.21 8.49
N ILE A 6 -12.61 -8.67 8.44
CA ILE A 6 -11.91 -9.01 7.21
C ILE A 6 -12.04 -10.52 7.00
N VAL A 7 -12.64 -10.92 5.89
CA VAL A 7 -12.88 -12.33 5.55
C VAL A 7 -11.73 -12.91 4.73
N ASP A 8 -11.27 -12.17 3.73
CA ASP A 8 -10.19 -12.59 2.85
C ASP A 8 -9.42 -11.38 2.34
N ALA A 9 -8.16 -11.61 1.94
CA ALA A 9 -7.29 -10.58 1.42
C ALA A 9 -6.32 -11.19 0.39
N VAL A 10 -6.20 -10.56 -0.77
CA VAL A 10 -5.39 -11.06 -1.88
C VAL A 10 -4.63 -9.92 -2.56
N ARG A 11 -3.55 -10.27 -3.26
CA ARG A 11 -2.77 -9.32 -4.07
C ARG A 11 -2.21 -9.98 -5.33
N THR A 12 -1.88 -9.19 -6.32
CA THR A 12 -1.00 -9.63 -7.39
C THR A 12 0.43 -9.76 -6.88
N PRO A 13 1.29 -10.51 -7.56
CA PRO A 13 2.72 -10.24 -7.48
C PRO A 13 3.00 -8.78 -7.86
N ILE A 14 4.08 -8.21 -7.33
CA ILE A 14 4.46 -6.82 -7.59
C ILE A 14 5.46 -6.77 -8.74
N GLY A 15 5.10 -6.05 -9.80
CA GLY A 15 5.96 -5.78 -10.95
C GLY A 15 6.95 -4.63 -10.65
N LYS A 16 8.15 -4.71 -11.22
CA LYS A 16 9.08 -3.58 -11.27
C LYS A 16 8.70 -2.62 -12.40
N TYR A 17 9.16 -1.39 -12.31
CA TYR A 17 8.98 -0.38 -13.36
C TYR A 17 9.47 -0.90 -14.72
N GLY A 18 8.62 -0.82 -15.73
CA GLY A 18 8.91 -1.34 -17.07
C GLY A 18 9.06 -2.87 -17.15
N GLY A 19 8.63 -3.60 -16.10
CA GLY A 19 8.72 -5.06 -16.00
C GLY A 19 7.52 -5.81 -16.58
N ALA A 20 7.24 -6.98 -16.01
CA ALA A 20 6.22 -7.90 -16.53
C ALA A 20 4.81 -7.28 -16.60
N LEU A 21 4.44 -6.43 -15.64
CA LEU A 21 3.14 -5.77 -15.60
C LEU A 21 3.05 -4.46 -16.40
N ALA A 22 4.14 -3.99 -17.03
CA ALA A 22 4.16 -2.70 -17.74
C ALA A 22 3.15 -2.57 -18.89
N SER A 23 2.69 -3.68 -19.48
CA SER A 23 1.65 -3.69 -20.51
C SER A 23 0.24 -3.88 -19.96
N VAL A 24 0.09 -4.12 -18.66
CA VAL A 24 -1.21 -4.41 -18.02
C VAL A 24 -1.85 -3.10 -17.52
N ARG A 25 -3.10 -2.88 -17.89
CA ARG A 25 -3.86 -1.72 -17.46
C ARG A 25 -4.20 -1.79 -15.97
N PRO A 26 -4.25 -0.66 -15.24
CA PRO A 26 -4.59 -0.67 -13.81
C PRO A 26 -6.01 -1.18 -13.52
N ASP A 27 -6.98 -0.87 -14.38
CA ASP A 27 -8.35 -1.35 -14.24
C ASP A 27 -8.46 -2.88 -14.40
N ASP A 28 -7.74 -3.48 -15.35
CA ASP A 28 -7.66 -4.94 -15.52
C ASP A 28 -6.96 -5.61 -14.32
N LEU A 29 -5.90 -4.99 -13.81
CA LEU A 29 -5.13 -5.52 -12.69
C LEU A 29 -5.94 -5.55 -11.39
N LEU A 30 -6.70 -4.47 -11.11
CA LEU A 30 -7.60 -4.41 -9.97
C LEU A 30 -8.78 -5.37 -10.12
N ALA A 31 -9.38 -5.45 -11.32
CA ALA A 31 -10.46 -6.38 -11.61
C ALA A 31 -10.04 -7.84 -11.37
N HIS A 32 -8.80 -8.19 -11.70
CA HIS A 32 -8.27 -9.53 -11.50
C HIS A 32 -8.26 -9.94 -10.02
N VAL A 33 -7.79 -9.09 -9.11
CA VAL A 33 -7.79 -9.41 -7.67
C VAL A 33 -9.21 -9.38 -7.08
N ILE A 34 -10.09 -8.50 -7.55
CA ILE A 34 -11.51 -8.49 -7.15
C ILE A 34 -12.18 -9.81 -7.57
N LYS A 35 -11.98 -10.24 -8.80
CA LYS A 35 -12.54 -11.51 -9.32
C LYS A 35 -12.04 -12.71 -8.53
N ALA A 36 -10.74 -12.77 -8.26
CA ALA A 36 -10.15 -13.81 -7.44
C ALA A 36 -10.73 -13.83 -6.02
N LEU A 37 -10.89 -12.66 -5.40
CA LEU A 37 -11.44 -12.51 -4.05
C LEU A 37 -12.86 -13.07 -3.95
N VAL A 38 -13.76 -12.74 -4.89
CA VAL A 38 -15.13 -13.27 -4.87
C VAL A 38 -15.19 -14.75 -5.23
N GLN A 39 -14.34 -15.25 -6.12
CA GLN A 39 -14.24 -16.67 -6.45
C GLN A 39 -13.77 -17.53 -5.25
N ARG A 40 -12.93 -16.97 -4.38
CA ARG A 40 -12.48 -17.64 -3.15
C ARG A 40 -13.57 -17.68 -2.06
N ASN A 41 -14.61 -16.86 -2.19
CA ASN A 41 -15.72 -16.76 -1.26
C ASN A 41 -17.05 -17.08 -1.93
N PRO A 42 -17.27 -18.34 -2.41
CA PRO A 42 -18.38 -18.70 -3.29
C PRO A 42 -19.75 -18.67 -2.62
N SER A 43 -19.80 -18.68 -1.29
CA SER A 43 -21.07 -18.54 -0.54
C SER A 43 -21.58 -17.10 -0.50
N LEU A 44 -20.72 -16.10 -0.82
CA LEU A 44 -21.10 -14.70 -0.86
C LEU A 44 -21.97 -14.42 -2.10
N SER A 45 -23.15 -13.84 -1.89
CA SER A 45 -23.93 -13.28 -2.98
C SER A 45 -23.27 -12.00 -3.50
N LEU A 46 -22.95 -11.92 -4.79
CA LEU A 46 -22.39 -10.72 -5.40
C LEU A 46 -23.34 -9.51 -5.31
N TYR A 47 -24.67 -9.75 -5.23
CA TYR A 47 -25.68 -8.71 -5.03
C TYR A 47 -25.70 -8.12 -3.61
N ALA A 48 -25.00 -8.75 -2.67
CA ALA A 48 -24.83 -8.22 -1.32
C ALA A 48 -23.67 -7.22 -1.19
N ILE A 49 -22.82 -7.13 -2.21
CA ILE A 49 -21.71 -6.16 -2.24
C ILE A 49 -22.31 -4.78 -2.50
N GLU A 50 -22.11 -3.87 -1.56
CA GLU A 50 -22.63 -2.50 -1.65
C GLU A 50 -21.75 -1.63 -2.57
N ASP A 51 -20.44 -1.65 -2.31
CA ASP A 51 -19.50 -0.79 -3.04
C ASP A 51 -18.10 -1.43 -3.12
N VAL A 52 -17.34 -1.03 -4.13
CA VAL A 52 -15.91 -1.27 -4.28
C VAL A 52 -15.18 0.03 -4.01
N ILE A 53 -14.44 0.14 -2.90
CA ILE A 53 -13.64 1.30 -2.58
C ILE A 53 -12.16 0.97 -2.85
N ALA A 54 -11.54 1.65 -3.79
CA ALA A 54 -10.16 1.37 -4.18
C ALA A 54 -9.28 2.61 -4.17
N GLY A 55 -8.06 2.45 -3.63
CA GLY A 55 -7.02 3.47 -3.67
C GLY A 55 -6.31 3.52 -5.02
N ALA A 56 -6.10 4.72 -5.55
CA ALA A 56 -5.20 5.00 -6.66
C ALA A 56 -4.63 6.41 -6.51
N ALA A 57 -3.30 6.54 -6.53
CA ALA A 57 -2.64 7.83 -6.35
C ALA A 57 -2.61 8.63 -7.65
N ASN A 58 -2.39 7.97 -8.77
CA ASN A 58 -2.45 8.58 -10.10
C ASN A 58 -3.77 8.25 -10.77
N GLN A 59 -4.58 9.28 -11.06
CA GLN A 59 -5.90 9.10 -11.68
C GLN A 59 -5.97 9.80 -13.04
N ALA A 60 -4.80 10.15 -13.62
CA ALA A 60 -4.73 10.96 -14.84
C ALA A 60 -4.79 10.12 -16.13
N GLY A 61 -4.57 8.82 -16.05
CA GLY A 61 -4.45 7.93 -17.21
C GLY A 61 -5.62 6.98 -17.39
N GLU A 62 -5.29 5.72 -17.59
CA GLU A 62 -6.23 4.61 -17.81
C GLU A 62 -7.11 4.30 -16.60
N ASP A 63 -6.75 4.81 -15.43
CA ASP A 63 -7.60 4.84 -14.21
C ASP A 63 -8.92 5.58 -14.45
N ASN A 64 -8.96 6.44 -15.43
CA ASN A 64 -10.13 7.18 -15.86
C ASN A 64 -10.89 7.85 -14.70
N ARG A 65 -10.15 8.35 -13.72
CA ARG A 65 -10.59 9.04 -12.50
C ARG A 65 -11.42 8.20 -11.52
N ASN A 66 -11.89 7.01 -11.91
CA ASN A 66 -12.61 6.10 -11.03
C ASN A 66 -12.33 4.63 -11.39
N VAL A 67 -11.09 4.20 -11.16
CA VAL A 67 -10.64 2.84 -11.45
C VAL A 67 -11.44 1.78 -10.68
N ALA A 68 -11.94 2.10 -9.48
CA ALA A 68 -12.76 1.19 -8.68
C ALA A 68 -14.02 0.74 -9.43
N ARG A 69 -14.76 1.69 -10.02
CA ARG A 69 -15.96 1.36 -10.79
C ARG A 69 -15.64 0.59 -12.07
N MET A 70 -14.56 0.98 -12.78
CA MET A 70 -14.12 0.26 -13.97
C MET A 70 -13.78 -1.20 -13.63
N ALA A 71 -12.99 -1.41 -12.58
CA ALA A 71 -12.58 -2.73 -12.13
C ALA A 71 -13.76 -3.58 -11.63
N ALA A 72 -14.74 -3.00 -10.93
CA ALA A 72 -15.94 -3.69 -10.49
C ALA A 72 -16.72 -4.29 -11.68
N LEU A 73 -16.89 -3.51 -12.75
CA LEU A 73 -17.57 -3.97 -13.97
C LEU A 73 -16.75 -5.02 -14.73
N LEU A 74 -15.42 -4.83 -14.83
CA LEU A 74 -14.51 -5.78 -15.46
C LEU A 74 -14.38 -7.10 -14.67
N ALA A 75 -14.64 -7.06 -13.37
CA ALA A 75 -14.69 -8.23 -12.50
C ALA A 75 -16.02 -8.98 -12.57
N ASP A 76 -16.93 -8.60 -13.46
CA ASP A 76 -18.26 -9.15 -13.64
C ASP A 76 -19.17 -9.01 -12.38
N LEU A 77 -18.92 -8.00 -11.53
CA LEU A 77 -19.84 -7.67 -10.45
C LEU A 77 -21.16 -7.10 -11.01
N PRO A 78 -22.29 -7.30 -10.32
CA PRO A 78 -23.57 -6.72 -10.72
C PRO A 78 -23.47 -5.21 -10.93
N THR A 79 -24.20 -4.67 -11.90
CA THR A 79 -24.20 -3.23 -12.20
C THR A 79 -24.77 -2.38 -11.06
N SER A 80 -25.47 -3.00 -10.12
CA SER A 80 -25.93 -2.37 -8.87
C SER A 80 -24.80 -2.07 -7.87
N VAL A 81 -23.66 -2.76 -7.94
CA VAL A 81 -22.50 -2.51 -7.06
C VAL A 81 -21.88 -1.17 -7.41
N GLY A 82 -21.70 -0.30 -6.43
CA GLY A 82 -21.04 0.99 -6.61
C GLY A 82 -19.53 0.86 -6.90
N GLY A 83 -18.85 1.99 -7.07
CA GLY A 83 -17.41 2.03 -7.19
C GLY A 83 -16.88 3.43 -6.87
N ASN A 84 -16.00 3.54 -5.88
CA ASN A 84 -15.42 4.80 -5.42
C ASN A 84 -13.89 4.70 -5.38
N THR A 85 -13.21 5.64 -6.03
CA THR A 85 -11.75 5.73 -6.00
C THR A 85 -11.31 6.82 -5.03
N VAL A 86 -10.46 6.45 -4.07
CA VAL A 86 -9.95 7.36 -3.05
C VAL A 86 -8.46 7.64 -3.28
N ASN A 87 -8.06 8.88 -3.00
CA ASN A 87 -6.68 9.31 -3.09
C ASN A 87 -6.19 9.91 -1.77
N ARG A 88 -5.31 9.19 -1.11
CA ARG A 88 -4.46 9.68 -0.02
C ARG A 88 -3.00 9.36 -0.35
N LEU A 89 -2.61 9.62 -1.60
CA LEU A 89 -1.27 9.32 -2.13
C LEU A 89 -0.86 7.87 -1.79
N CYS A 90 0.30 7.67 -1.16
CA CYS A 90 0.83 6.35 -0.80
C CYS A 90 -0.16 5.50 0.03
N ALA A 91 -0.99 6.12 0.88
CA ALA A 91 -1.94 5.41 1.75
C ALA A 91 -3.34 5.25 1.15
N SER A 92 -3.53 5.44 -0.15
CA SER A 92 -4.86 5.35 -0.78
C SER A 92 -5.53 4.00 -0.53
N GLY A 93 -4.79 2.87 -0.65
CA GLY A 93 -5.32 1.54 -0.34
C GLY A 93 -5.69 1.35 1.13
N LEU A 94 -4.91 1.92 2.05
CA LEU A 94 -5.24 1.88 3.48
C LEU A 94 -6.46 2.77 3.79
N GLN A 95 -6.58 3.92 3.10
CA GLN A 95 -7.76 4.79 3.19
C GLN A 95 -9.02 4.09 2.68
N ALA A 96 -8.92 3.34 1.58
CA ALA A 96 -10.03 2.55 1.06
C ALA A 96 -10.58 1.55 2.10
N ILE A 97 -9.70 0.86 2.82
CA ILE A 97 -10.08 -0.03 3.93
C ILE A 97 -10.75 0.77 5.05
N MET A 98 -10.20 1.93 5.41
CA MET A 98 -10.78 2.79 6.45
C MET A 98 -12.18 3.30 6.07
N ASP A 99 -12.42 3.64 4.81
CA ASP A 99 -13.70 4.20 4.36
C ASP A 99 -14.76 3.11 4.24
N ALA A 100 -14.43 1.93 3.71
CA ALA A 100 -15.30 0.76 3.74
C ALA A 100 -15.68 0.37 5.19
N SER A 101 -14.69 0.40 6.09
CA SER A 101 -14.94 0.12 7.51
C SER A 101 -15.90 1.13 8.13
N ARG A 102 -15.73 2.43 7.85
CA ARG A 102 -16.65 3.48 8.35
C ARG A 102 -18.05 3.30 7.81
N ALA A 103 -18.21 2.98 6.52
CA ALA A 103 -19.50 2.71 5.91
C ALA A 103 -20.23 1.56 6.63
N ILE A 104 -19.55 0.43 6.85
CA ILE A 104 -20.09 -0.69 7.63
C ILE A 104 -20.42 -0.27 9.07
N MET A 105 -19.53 0.44 9.77
CA MET A 105 -19.75 0.90 11.15
C MET A 105 -20.97 1.82 11.26
N CYS A 106 -21.25 2.62 10.22
CA CYS A 106 -22.41 3.52 10.16
C CYS A 106 -23.69 2.83 9.71
N GLY A 107 -23.61 1.62 9.15
CA GLY A 107 -24.77 0.87 8.67
C GLY A 107 -25.18 1.21 7.24
N ASP A 108 -24.27 1.79 6.43
CA ASP A 108 -24.54 2.11 5.01
C ASP A 108 -24.60 0.86 4.12
N GLY A 109 -24.12 -0.30 4.63
CA GLY A 109 -24.14 -1.59 3.96
C GLY A 109 -23.46 -2.66 4.79
N ASP A 110 -23.64 -3.92 4.40
CA ASP A 110 -23.16 -5.09 5.15
C ASP A 110 -21.88 -5.70 4.57
N VAL A 111 -21.59 -5.48 3.27
CA VAL A 111 -20.46 -6.09 2.52
C VAL A 111 -19.79 -5.07 1.61
N TYR A 112 -18.50 -4.94 1.73
CA TYR A 112 -17.66 -4.05 0.90
C TYR A 112 -16.41 -4.79 0.38
N ILE A 113 -15.95 -4.42 -0.80
CA ILE A 113 -14.59 -4.74 -1.26
C ILE A 113 -13.76 -3.47 -1.13
N ALA A 114 -12.66 -3.55 -0.37
CA ALA A 114 -11.70 -2.46 -0.27
C ALA A 114 -10.34 -2.90 -0.81
N GLY A 115 -9.63 -2.00 -1.49
CA GLY A 115 -8.35 -2.38 -2.06
C GLY A 115 -7.60 -1.20 -2.63
N GLY A 116 -6.76 -1.48 -3.60
CA GLY A 116 -6.06 -0.44 -4.35
C GLY A 116 -5.21 -1.00 -5.48
N VAL A 117 -4.86 -0.13 -6.39
CA VAL A 117 -4.02 -0.42 -7.55
C VAL A 117 -3.12 0.76 -7.86
N GLU A 118 -1.95 0.46 -8.37
CA GLU A 118 -1.12 1.44 -9.05
C GLU A 118 -0.40 0.77 -10.21
N SER A 119 -0.41 1.40 -11.38
CA SER A 119 0.49 1.09 -12.47
C SER A 119 1.37 2.31 -12.74
N MET A 120 2.52 2.35 -12.07
CA MET A 120 3.47 3.45 -12.21
C MET A 120 4.19 3.37 -13.56
N SER A 121 4.29 2.17 -14.16
CA SER A 121 4.83 1.98 -15.52
C SER A 121 3.96 2.61 -16.60
N ARG A 122 2.65 2.77 -16.35
CA ARG A 122 1.68 3.33 -17.30
C ARG A 122 1.22 4.74 -16.94
N ALA A 123 1.85 5.35 -15.96
CA ALA A 123 1.57 6.73 -15.59
C ALA A 123 1.78 7.66 -16.79
N PRO A 124 0.78 8.45 -17.21
CA PRO A 124 0.85 9.23 -18.44
C PRO A 124 1.69 10.49 -18.28
N PHE A 125 2.14 11.04 -19.39
CA PHE A 125 2.55 12.42 -19.47
C PHE A 125 1.31 13.32 -19.46
N VAL A 126 1.39 14.47 -18.77
CA VAL A 126 0.32 15.46 -18.73
C VAL A 126 0.86 16.85 -19.08
N MET A 127 0.01 17.63 -19.71
CA MET A 127 0.31 18.98 -20.13
C MET A 127 -0.83 19.91 -19.70
N GLY A 128 -0.50 21.06 -19.13
CA GLY A 128 -1.47 22.10 -18.80
C GLY A 128 -2.04 22.76 -20.05
N LYS A 129 -3.22 23.37 -19.93
CA LYS A 129 -3.70 24.27 -21.00
C LYS A 129 -2.84 25.54 -21.02
N ALA A 130 -2.65 26.09 -22.22
CA ALA A 130 -1.94 27.36 -22.38
C ALA A 130 -2.62 28.46 -21.55
N ALA A 131 -1.83 29.23 -20.79
CA ALA A 131 -2.34 30.34 -19.98
C ALA A 131 -2.71 31.56 -20.84
N THR A 132 -2.11 31.70 -22.03
CA THR A 132 -2.32 32.81 -22.94
C THR A 132 -2.59 32.30 -24.35
N ALA A 133 -3.35 33.07 -25.14
CA ALA A 133 -3.51 32.82 -26.58
C ALA A 133 -2.15 32.88 -27.30
N PHE A 134 -1.97 31.99 -28.29
CA PHE A 134 -0.72 31.89 -29.08
C PHE A 134 0.55 31.56 -28.25
N ALA A 135 0.39 30.92 -27.09
CA ALA A 135 1.55 30.43 -26.33
C ALA A 135 2.44 29.54 -27.21
N ARG A 136 3.75 29.80 -27.20
CA ARG A 136 4.74 29.10 -28.01
C ARG A 136 5.54 28.06 -27.23
N HIS A 137 5.20 27.90 -25.96
CA HIS A 137 5.87 26.99 -25.04
C HIS A 137 4.84 26.31 -24.14
N GLN A 138 4.99 24.99 -23.93
CA GLN A 138 4.19 24.18 -23.01
C GLN A 138 5.10 23.20 -22.28
N GLU A 139 4.88 23.07 -20.98
CA GLU A 139 5.60 22.12 -20.16
C GLU A 139 4.84 20.79 -20.09
N ILE A 140 5.55 19.68 -20.26
CA ILE A 140 5.02 18.30 -20.15
C ILE A 140 5.59 17.68 -18.88
N PHE A 141 4.73 17.13 -18.05
CA PHE A 141 5.11 16.46 -16.79
C PHE A 141 4.94 14.95 -16.89
N ASP A 142 5.95 14.20 -16.49
CA ASP A 142 5.82 12.76 -16.19
C ASP A 142 5.07 12.62 -14.86
N THR A 143 3.98 11.84 -14.84
CA THR A 143 3.17 11.63 -13.64
C THR A 143 3.54 10.38 -12.86
N THR A 144 4.60 9.67 -13.24
CA THR A 144 5.10 8.48 -12.54
C THR A 144 5.45 8.80 -11.09
N MET A 145 6.14 9.91 -10.86
CA MET A 145 6.56 10.37 -9.54
C MET A 145 6.69 11.90 -9.51
N GLY A 146 6.75 12.45 -8.30
CA GLY A 146 7.10 13.84 -8.07
C GLY A 146 5.94 14.81 -8.24
N TRP A 147 6.31 16.08 -8.21
CA TRP A 147 5.39 17.20 -8.27
C TRP A 147 5.08 17.56 -9.73
N ARG A 148 3.85 17.98 -9.98
CA ARG A 148 3.37 18.57 -11.21
C ARG A 148 2.43 19.71 -10.90
N PHE A 149 2.43 20.76 -11.73
CA PHE A 149 1.56 21.94 -11.54
C PHE A 149 1.66 22.53 -10.13
N ILE A 150 2.90 22.75 -9.64
CA ILE A 150 3.13 23.22 -8.28
C ILE A 150 2.42 24.54 -8.05
N ASN A 151 1.63 24.64 -6.98
CA ASN A 151 0.99 25.88 -6.58
C ASN A 151 2.03 26.83 -5.97
N PRO A 152 2.25 28.04 -6.53
CA PRO A 152 3.25 28.97 -6.02
C PRO A 152 3.05 29.35 -4.55
N ALA A 153 1.80 29.61 -4.11
CA ALA A 153 1.51 29.96 -2.74
C ALA A 153 1.78 28.80 -1.74
N LEU A 154 1.62 27.55 -2.21
CA LEU A 154 2.03 26.39 -1.40
C LEU A 154 3.55 26.30 -1.32
N SER A 155 4.25 26.53 -2.44
CA SER A 155 5.71 26.47 -2.51
C SER A 155 6.39 27.53 -1.64
N GLU A 156 5.78 28.71 -1.47
CA GLU A 156 6.27 29.76 -0.57
C GLU A 156 6.18 29.35 0.91
N LYS A 157 5.16 28.58 1.28
CA LYS A 157 4.94 28.14 2.68
C LYS A 157 5.64 26.83 3.00
N HIS A 158 5.64 25.91 2.05
CA HIS A 158 6.16 24.56 2.19
C HIS A 158 6.90 24.20 0.90
N HIS A 159 8.21 24.18 0.96
CA HIS A 159 9.04 23.80 -0.20
C HIS A 159 8.60 22.42 -0.73
N PRO A 160 8.37 22.28 -2.05
CA PRO A 160 7.91 21.02 -2.64
C PRO A 160 9.06 20.02 -2.79
N PHE A 161 9.59 19.55 -1.67
CA PHE A 161 10.63 18.54 -1.65
C PHE A 161 10.20 17.28 -2.41
N THR A 162 11.13 16.69 -3.13
CA THR A 162 10.95 15.31 -3.62
C THR A 162 10.91 14.34 -2.45
N MET A 163 10.34 13.16 -2.65
CA MET A 163 10.24 12.17 -1.57
C MET A 163 11.61 11.76 -1.03
N GLY A 164 12.62 11.64 -1.90
CA GLY A 164 13.98 11.33 -1.48
C GLY A 164 14.65 12.44 -0.68
N GLU A 165 14.39 13.72 -0.99
CA GLU A 165 14.85 14.84 -0.18
C GLU A 165 14.22 14.84 1.21
N THR A 166 12.92 14.50 1.33
CA THR A 166 12.28 14.34 2.65
C THR A 166 12.91 13.18 3.45
N ALA A 167 13.33 12.11 2.77
CA ALA A 167 14.03 11.00 3.41
C ALA A 167 15.43 11.40 3.92
N GLU A 168 16.15 12.27 3.18
CA GLU A 168 17.41 12.86 3.64
C GLU A 168 17.20 13.78 4.84
N ASN A 169 16.12 14.56 4.87
CA ASN A 169 15.77 15.40 6.01
C ASN A 169 15.51 14.55 7.26
N VAL A 170 14.79 13.44 7.12
CA VAL A 170 14.57 12.48 8.22
C VAL A 170 15.89 11.83 8.66
N ALA A 171 16.74 11.40 7.72
CA ALA A 171 18.05 10.83 8.04
C ALA A 171 18.91 11.81 8.86
N ALA A 172 18.92 13.08 8.47
CA ALA A 172 19.68 14.13 9.16
C ALA A 172 19.09 14.41 10.56
N GLN A 173 17.76 14.59 10.68
CA GLN A 173 17.12 14.99 11.93
C GLN A 173 17.18 13.88 13.00
N TRP A 174 17.09 12.61 12.60
CA TRP A 174 17.19 11.44 13.50
C TRP A 174 18.57 10.80 13.53
N SER A 175 19.56 11.43 12.90
CA SER A 175 20.95 10.94 12.86
C SER A 175 21.06 9.49 12.36
N ILE A 176 20.27 9.12 11.35
CA ILE A 176 20.28 7.79 10.75
C ILE A 176 21.44 7.68 9.75
N SER A 177 22.45 6.93 10.08
CA SER A 177 23.64 6.77 9.24
C SER A 177 23.34 6.00 7.95
N ARG A 178 24.18 6.21 6.92
CA ARG A 178 24.15 5.43 5.68
C ARG A 178 24.28 3.92 5.95
N ALA A 179 25.18 3.55 6.84
CA ALA A 179 25.41 2.14 7.20
C ALA A 179 24.16 1.49 7.79
N ASN A 180 23.44 2.19 8.68
CA ASN A 180 22.19 1.70 9.26
C ASN A 180 21.09 1.55 8.19
N GLN A 181 21.00 2.48 7.24
CA GLN A 181 20.05 2.41 6.15
C GLN A 181 20.32 1.22 5.23
N ASP A 182 21.57 0.98 4.87
CA ASP A 182 21.95 -0.14 4.02
C ASP A 182 21.76 -1.49 4.75
N ALA A 183 22.07 -1.56 6.05
CA ALA A 183 21.82 -2.76 6.86
C ALA A 183 20.32 -3.10 6.95
N PHE A 184 19.48 -2.08 7.14
CA PHE A 184 18.02 -2.25 7.13
C PHE A 184 17.52 -2.77 5.78
N ALA A 185 18.05 -2.22 4.67
CA ALA A 185 17.67 -2.64 3.32
C ALA A 185 18.07 -4.11 3.05
N VAL A 186 19.28 -4.52 3.47
CA VAL A 186 19.72 -5.93 3.37
C VAL A 186 18.78 -6.83 4.17
N SER A 187 18.47 -6.46 5.42
CA SER A 187 17.54 -7.22 6.25
C SER A 187 16.16 -7.38 5.64
N SER A 188 15.60 -6.33 5.01
CA SER A 188 14.33 -6.42 4.29
C SER A 188 14.38 -7.45 3.15
N GLN A 189 15.46 -7.45 2.36
CA GLN A 189 15.68 -8.42 1.28
C GLN A 189 15.84 -9.86 1.79
N GLU A 190 16.59 -10.05 2.86
CA GLU A 190 16.80 -11.36 3.49
C GLU A 190 15.50 -11.93 4.07
N LYS A 191 14.72 -11.10 4.77
CA LYS A 191 13.39 -11.46 5.29
C LYS A 191 12.45 -11.88 4.15
N TYR A 192 12.45 -11.13 3.04
CA TYR A 192 11.66 -11.51 1.86
C TYR A 192 12.12 -12.84 1.29
N GLN A 193 13.42 -13.03 1.07
CA GLN A 193 13.95 -14.28 0.51
C GLN A 193 13.57 -15.48 1.37
N ALA A 194 13.75 -15.38 2.68
CA ALA A 194 13.36 -16.44 3.63
C ALA A 194 11.85 -16.73 3.59
N ALA A 195 11.02 -15.69 3.49
CA ALA A 195 9.57 -15.84 3.40
C ALA A 195 9.13 -16.48 2.06
N HIS A 196 9.78 -16.10 0.96
CA HIS A 196 9.55 -16.67 -0.37
C HIS A 196 9.92 -18.16 -0.40
N ASP A 197 11.11 -18.52 0.08
CA ASP A 197 11.59 -19.90 0.11
C ASP A 197 10.73 -20.80 1.01
N ALA A 198 10.17 -20.22 2.08
CA ALA A 198 9.21 -20.89 2.96
C ALA A 198 7.75 -20.85 2.44
N ASN A 199 7.53 -20.37 1.20
CA ASN A 199 6.20 -20.27 0.55
C ASN A 199 5.16 -19.51 1.40
N LYS A 200 5.59 -18.49 2.14
CA LYS A 200 4.69 -17.76 3.05
C LYS A 200 3.65 -16.91 2.33
N PHE A 201 3.87 -16.53 1.08
CA PHE A 201 2.96 -15.70 0.29
C PHE A 201 1.88 -16.48 -0.49
N ALA A 202 1.89 -17.81 -0.45
CA ALA A 202 1.02 -18.67 -1.27
C ALA A 202 -0.49 -18.36 -1.13
N ASN A 203 -0.94 -17.96 0.06
CA ASN A 203 -2.35 -17.69 0.32
C ASN A 203 -2.80 -16.28 -0.07
N GLU A 204 -1.87 -15.37 -0.29
CA GLU A 204 -2.17 -13.98 -0.65
C GLU A 204 -1.94 -13.67 -2.13
N LEU A 205 -1.02 -14.39 -2.80
CA LEU A 205 -0.65 -14.16 -4.19
C LEU A 205 -1.67 -14.75 -5.15
N ILE A 206 -2.14 -13.91 -6.09
CA ILE A 206 -2.96 -14.32 -7.23
C ILE A 206 -2.13 -14.12 -8.49
N PRO A 207 -1.65 -15.20 -9.14
CA PRO A 207 -0.90 -15.11 -10.39
C PRO A 207 -1.66 -14.40 -11.48
N TYR A 208 -0.97 -13.61 -12.30
CA TYR A 208 -1.55 -12.89 -13.43
C TYR A 208 -0.98 -13.42 -14.75
N THR A 209 -1.84 -13.70 -15.73
CA THR A 209 -1.39 -14.11 -17.07
C THR A 209 -1.26 -12.88 -17.97
N VAL A 210 -0.02 -12.49 -18.26
CA VAL A 210 0.29 -11.35 -19.13
C VAL A 210 0.35 -11.80 -20.59
N ALA A 211 -0.45 -11.17 -21.46
CA ALA A 211 -0.42 -11.40 -22.88
C ALA A 211 0.80 -10.70 -23.52
N LEU A 212 1.72 -11.45 -24.08
CA LEU A 212 2.91 -10.93 -24.78
C LEU A 212 2.70 -10.72 -26.28
N GLY A 213 1.50 -10.93 -26.78
CA GLY A 213 1.17 -10.88 -28.20
C GLY A 213 1.56 -12.15 -28.97
N LYS A 214 1.09 -12.27 -30.21
CA LYS A 214 1.32 -13.43 -31.08
C LYS A 214 1.00 -14.80 -30.41
N GLY A 215 -0.01 -14.83 -29.54
CA GLY A 215 -0.45 -16.04 -28.83
C GLY A 215 0.48 -16.47 -27.67
N LYS A 216 1.50 -15.71 -27.33
CA LYS A 216 2.39 -16.00 -26.19
C LYS A 216 1.85 -15.35 -24.91
N ASN A 217 1.93 -16.09 -23.80
CA ASN A 217 1.56 -15.64 -22.48
C ASN A 217 2.72 -15.84 -21.51
N LEU A 218 2.82 -14.95 -20.54
CA LEU A 218 3.71 -15.05 -19.38
C LEU A 218 2.85 -15.24 -18.13
N LEU A 219 3.05 -16.33 -17.40
CA LEU A 219 2.50 -16.45 -16.06
C LEU A 219 3.39 -15.66 -15.10
N PHE A 220 2.83 -14.59 -14.55
CA PHE A 220 3.47 -13.74 -13.55
C PHE A 220 2.96 -14.15 -12.17
N ASP A 221 3.73 -14.95 -11.45
CA ASP A 221 3.34 -15.65 -10.21
C ASP A 221 4.22 -15.33 -8.99
N LYS A 222 5.24 -14.47 -9.17
CA LYS A 222 6.14 -14.04 -8.09
C LYS A 222 6.49 -12.56 -8.19
N ASP A 223 6.79 -11.95 -7.05
CA ASP A 223 7.24 -10.57 -6.97
C ASP A 223 8.54 -10.39 -7.78
N GLU A 224 8.60 -9.36 -8.63
CA GLU A 224 9.69 -9.11 -9.57
C GLU A 224 10.73 -8.13 -9.04
N HIS A 225 10.37 -7.35 -8.01
CA HIS A 225 11.23 -6.29 -7.48
C HIS A 225 12.37 -6.79 -6.59
N PRO A 226 12.22 -7.90 -5.81
CA PRO A 226 13.26 -8.36 -4.90
C PRO A 226 14.61 -8.56 -5.57
N ARG A 227 15.67 -8.08 -4.91
CA ARG A 227 17.05 -8.14 -5.37
C ARG A 227 17.99 -8.25 -4.18
N LEU A 228 18.25 -9.46 -3.74
CA LEU A 228 19.18 -9.71 -2.64
C LEU A 228 20.54 -9.06 -2.95
N SER A 229 21.05 -8.25 -2.04
CA SER A 229 22.28 -7.49 -2.18
C SER A 229 23.09 -7.60 -0.91
N THR A 230 24.42 -7.40 -1.00
CA THR A 230 25.32 -7.35 0.15
C THR A 230 25.50 -5.91 0.63
N LEU A 231 25.95 -5.75 1.88
CA LEU A 231 26.32 -4.42 2.43
C LEU A 231 27.39 -3.75 1.58
N ASP A 232 28.41 -4.50 1.12
CA ASP A 232 29.47 -3.98 0.27
C ASP A 232 28.92 -3.45 -1.06
N ALA A 233 28.01 -4.20 -1.69
CA ALA A 233 27.39 -3.77 -2.95
C ALA A 233 26.53 -2.51 -2.74
N LEU A 234 25.74 -2.43 -1.68
CA LEU A 234 24.96 -1.23 -1.35
C LEU A 234 25.86 -0.05 -1.03
N GLY A 235 26.97 -0.26 -0.31
CA GLY A 235 27.96 0.77 0.04
C GLY A 235 28.56 1.48 -1.17
N THR A 236 28.62 0.85 -2.34
CA THR A 236 29.13 1.45 -3.58
C THR A 236 28.13 2.40 -4.26
N LEU A 237 26.85 2.35 -3.89
CA LEU A 237 25.82 3.18 -4.53
C LEU A 237 25.98 4.65 -4.14
N LYS A 238 25.86 5.52 -5.14
CA LYS A 238 25.90 6.97 -4.91
C LYS A 238 24.56 7.46 -4.34
N PRO A 239 24.60 8.49 -3.47
CA PRO A 239 23.37 9.18 -3.06
C PRO A 239 22.56 9.64 -4.28
N ALA A 240 21.23 9.44 -4.23
CA ALA A 240 20.36 9.67 -5.38
C ALA A 240 19.68 11.04 -5.36
N PHE A 241 19.51 11.66 -4.18
CA PHE A 241 18.61 12.81 -4.02
C PHE A 241 19.33 14.07 -3.51
N LYS A 242 20.47 13.92 -2.86
CA LYS A 242 21.27 15.03 -2.32
C LYS A 242 22.75 14.76 -2.51
N LYS A 243 23.50 15.76 -2.96
CA LYS A 243 24.97 15.69 -2.96
C LYS A 243 25.45 15.41 -1.53
N GLU A 244 26.31 14.41 -1.35
CA GLU A 244 26.78 13.98 -0.02
C GLU A 244 25.65 13.48 0.91
N GLY A 245 24.52 13.05 0.34
CA GLY A 245 23.42 12.43 1.08
C GLY A 245 23.69 10.97 1.44
N SER A 246 22.68 10.34 2.02
CA SER A 246 22.74 8.93 2.48
C SER A 246 21.70 8.02 1.83
N VAL A 247 20.67 8.60 1.23
CA VAL A 247 19.57 7.87 0.59
C VAL A 247 19.94 7.46 -0.83
N THR A 248 19.82 6.18 -1.14
CA THR A 248 20.19 5.59 -2.43
C THR A 248 19.06 4.76 -3.01
N ALA A 249 19.18 4.35 -4.26
CA ALA A 249 18.24 3.40 -4.85
C ALA A 249 18.24 2.02 -4.14
N GLY A 250 19.29 1.69 -3.40
CA GLY A 250 19.42 0.42 -2.67
C GLY A 250 18.71 0.42 -1.32
N ASN A 251 18.56 1.58 -0.68
CA ASN A 251 17.91 1.73 0.62
C ASN A 251 16.57 2.49 0.55
N SER A 252 15.97 2.49 -0.63
CA SER A 252 14.66 3.06 -0.95
C SER A 252 13.76 2.02 -1.60
N SER A 253 12.45 2.17 -1.48
CA SER A 253 11.50 1.38 -2.27
C SER A 253 11.59 1.72 -3.75
N GLY A 254 11.10 0.81 -4.60
CA GLY A 254 11.07 1.00 -6.04
C GLY A 254 9.83 1.71 -6.56
N ILE A 255 9.83 1.93 -7.87
CA ILE A 255 8.69 2.31 -8.70
C ILE A 255 8.07 0.99 -9.19
N ASN A 256 6.79 0.75 -8.91
CA ASN A 256 6.20 -0.58 -9.04
C ASN A 256 4.76 -0.55 -9.55
N ASP A 257 4.32 -1.71 -10.03
CA ASP A 257 2.97 -1.99 -10.48
C ASP A 257 2.36 -3.09 -9.61
N GLY A 258 1.09 -2.97 -9.22
CA GLY A 258 0.42 -4.00 -8.43
C GLY A 258 -0.97 -3.63 -7.96
N ALA A 259 -1.74 -4.64 -7.54
CA ALA A 259 -3.07 -4.49 -6.96
C ALA A 259 -3.26 -5.41 -5.76
N SER A 260 -4.15 -5.00 -4.86
CA SER A 260 -4.59 -5.79 -3.71
C SER A 260 -6.05 -5.50 -3.37
N ALA A 261 -6.79 -6.50 -2.89
CA ALA A 261 -8.18 -6.37 -2.50
C ALA A 261 -8.50 -7.20 -1.25
N LEU A 262 -9.39 -6.67 -0.41
CA LEU A 262 -9.87 -7.27 0.84
C LEU A 262 -11.40 -7.30 0.84
N LEU A 263 -11.98 -8.34 1.41
CA LEU A 263 -13.41 -8.47 1.64
C LEU A 263 -13.75 -8.08 3.08
N LEU A 264 -14.55 -7.03 3.24
CA LEU A 264 -14.99 -6.49 4.52
C LEU A 264 -16.49 -6.76 4.71
N VAL A 265 -16.86 -7.22 5.89
CA VAL A 265 -18.27 -7.50 6.21
C VAL A 265 -18.59 -7.15 7.68
N ASN A 266 -19.88 -7.01 7.99
CA ASN A 266 -20.36 -6.98 9.37
C ASN A 266 -20.72 -8.39 9.89
N GLN A 267 -21.08 -8.49 11.18
CA GLN A 267 -21.48 -9.75 11.82
C GLN A 267 -22.70 -10.41 11.15
N LYS A 268 -23.63 -9.62 10.64
CA LYS A 268 -24.85 -10.13 9.96
C LYS A 268 -24.46 -10.84 8.67
N ALA A 269 -23.60 -10.25 7.84
CA ALA A 269 -23.14 -10.86 6.59
C ALA A 269 -22.26 -12.09 6.84
N LEU A 270 -21.40 -12.10 7.89
CA LEU A 270 -20.66 -13.29 8.30
C LEU A 270 -21.61 -14.48 8.51
N ALA A 271 -22.64 -14.28 9.32
CA ALA A 271 -23.61 -15.34 9.63
C ALA A 271 -24.45 -15.73 8.39
N GLN A 272 -24.97 -14.75 7.64
CA GLN A 272 -25.83 -14.96 6.49
C GLN A 272 -25.15 -15.77 5.38
N PHE A 273 -23.87 -15.49 5.10
CA PHE A 273 -23.12 -16.13 4.04
C PHE A 273 -22.16 -17.21 4.54
N GLN A 274 -22.19 -17.53 5.84
CA GLN A 274 -21.32 -18.54 6.48
C GLN A 274 -19.84 -18.30 6.18
N LEU A 275 -19.44 -17.02 6.22
CA LEU A 275 -18.05 -16.60 5.99
C LEU A 275 -17.23 -16.73 7.28
N LYS A 276 -15.91 -16.89 7.11
CA LYS A 276 -14.97 -16.95 8.24
C LYS A 276 -14.10 -15.70 8.26
N ALA A 277 -14.10 -15.03 9.39
CA ALA A 277 -13.26 -13.86 9.56
C ALA A 277 -11.80 -14.23 9.85
N ILE A 278 -10.87 -13.48 9.28
CA ILE A 278 -9.44 -13.53 9.66
C ILE A 278 -9.20 -12.61 10.85
N ALA A 279 -9.69 -11.38 10.77
CA ALA A 279 -9.48 -10.36 11.78
C ALA A 279 -10.63 -9.34 11.78
N LYS A 280 -10.72 -8.55 12.84
CA LYS A 280 -11.59 -7.36 12.89
C LYS A 280 -10.77 -6.07 12.96
N ILE A 281 -11.37 -4.98 12.49
CA ILE A 281 -10.79 -3.64 12.61
C ILE A 281 -10.97 -3.16 14.05
N LYS A 282 -9.87 -3.00 14.79
CA LYS A 282 -9.89 -2.51 16.17
C LYS A 282 -9.95 -0.99 16.23
N SER A 283 -9.12 -0.34 15.43
CA SER A 283 -9.09 1.13 15.31
C SER A 283 -8.37 1.59 14.06
N MET A 284 -8.55 2.85 13.72
CA MET A 284 -7.92 3.50 12.57
C MET A 284 -7.58 4.95 12.90
N ALA A 285 -6.48 5.48 12.35
CA ALA A 285 -6.13 6.88 12.52
C ALA A 285 -5.34 7.44 11.33
N ILE A 286 -5.52 8.74 11.12
CA ILE A 286 -4.72 9.59 10.25
C ILE A 286 -4.12 10.69 11.11
N ALA A 287 -2.89 11.10 10.78
CA ALA A 287 -2.22 12.24 11.39
C ALA A 287 -1.47 13.06 10.33
N GLY A 288 -1.37 14.36 10.54
CA GLY A 288 -0.52 15.27 9.76
C GLY A 288 0.80 15.49 10.47
N VAL A 289 1.85 15.74 9.67
CA VAL A 289 3.19 16.16 10.11
C VAL A 289 3.74 17.20 9.14
N ASP A 290 4.86 17.82 9.46
CA ASP A 290 5.53 18.73 8.54
C ASP A 290 5.86 18.01 7.22
N PRO A 291 5.50 18.60 6.05
CA PRO A 291 5.77 18.00 4.75
C PRO A 291 7.24 17.70 4.48
N SER A 292 8.18 18.49 5.03
CA SER A 292 9.62 18.31 4.83
C SER A 292 10.17 17.03 5.48
N ILE A 293 9.45 16.46 6.44
CA ILE A 293 9.78 15.22 7.16
C ILE A 293 8.61 14.23 7.11
N MET A 294 7.92 14.14 5.97
CA MET A 294 6.71 13.30 5.81
C MET A 294 6.91 11.86 6.28
N GLY A 295 8.15 11.36 6.22
CA GLY A 295 8.50 10.00 6.62
C GLY A 295 8.14 9.64 8.05
N ILE A 296 8.05 10.65 8.96
CA ILE A 296 7.69 10.40 10.38
C ILE A 296 6.18 10.30 10.62
N GLY A 297 5.34 10.49 9.60
CA GLY A 297 3.88 10.44 9.69
C GLY A 297 3.31 9.20 10.38
N PRO A 298 3.89 7.98 10.23
CA PRO A 298 3.46 6.79 10.98
C PRO A 298 3.42 6.97 12.49
N VAL A 299 4.36 7.73 13.06
CA VAL A 299 4.49 7.88 14.52
C VAL A 299 3.21 8.44 15.18
N PRO A 300 2.76 9.66 14.84
CA PRO A 300 1.51 10.18 15.42
C PRO A 300 0.28 9.38 14.98
N ALA A 301 0.28 8.76 13.79
CA ALA A 301 -0.85 7.95 13.33
C ALA A 301 -0.99 6.67 14.17
N VAL A 302 0.10 5.94 14.43
CA VAL A 302 0.11 4.73 15.27
C VAL A 302 -0.27 5.08 16.71
N ARG A 303 0.38 6.10 17.32
CA ARG A 303 0.03 6.55 18.68
C ARG A 303 -1.46 6.84 18.81
N LYS A 304 -2.04 7.54 17.85
CA LYS A 304 -3.47 7.87 17.84
C LYS A 304 -4.37 6.64 17.63
N ALA A 305 -3.95 5.69 16.77
CA ALA A 305 -4.71 4.46 16.56
C ALA A 305 -4.69 3.59 17.83
N LEU A 306 -3.54 3.41 18.46
CA LEU A 306 -3.40 2.66 19.69
C LEU A 306 -4.21 3.28 20.84
N GLN A 307 -4.16 4.60 21.01
CA GLN A 307 -4.98 5.31 21.99
C GLN A 307 -6.48 5.02 21.79
N ARG A 308 -6.96 5.03 20.54
CA ARG A 308 -8.36 4.72 20.22
C ARG A 308 -8.73 3.26 20.49
N ALA A 309 -7.77 2.36 20.35
CA ALA A 309 -7.94 0.94 20.63
C ALA A 309 -7.87 0.60 22.13
N GLY A 310 -7.40 1.53 22.98
CA GLY A 310 -7.07 1.26 24.38
C GLY A 310 -5.85 0.34 24.53
N LEU A 311 -4.91 0.40 23.57
CA LEU A 311 -3.72 -0.44 23.51
C LEU A 311 -2.44 0.40 23.63
N THR A 312 -1.35 -0.27 24.01
CA THR A 312 0.01 0.26 24.02
C THR A 312 0.84 -0.37 22.88
N ILE A 313 2.02 0.16 22.64
CA ILE A 313 2.94 -0.41 21.66
C ILE A 313 3.37 -1.84 22.02
N GLY A 314 3.46 -2.14 23.32
CA GLY A 314 3.82 -3.45 23.85
C GLY A 314 2.80 -4.55 23.58
N ASP A 315 1.53 -4.18 23.41
CA ASP A 315 0.42 -5.12 23.11
C ASP A 315 0.44 -5.60 21.66
N ILE A 316 1.22 -4.96 20.79
CA ILE A 316 1.25 -5.29 19.37
C ILE A 316 2.27 -6.38 19.09
N ASP A 317 1.81 -7.43 18.42
CA ASP A 317 2.62 -8.59 18.07
C ASP A 317 3.37 -8.39 16.74
N LEU A 318 2.71 -7.75 15.74
CA LEU A 318 3.26 -7.58 14.40
C LEU A 318 2.99 -6.18 13.85
N PHE A 319 3.97 -5.66 13.10
CA PHE A 319 3.85 -4.42 12.36
C PHE A 319 4.16 -4.65 10.88
N GLU A 320 3.31 -4.14 10.00
CA GLU A 320 3.64 -3.83 8.61
C GLU A 320 3.79 -2.32 8.48
N LEU A 321 5.03 -1.84 8.52
CA LEU A 321 5.43 -0.46 8.29
C LEU A 321 5.94 -0.34 6.85
N ASN A 322 5.24 0.40 6.00
CA ASN A 322 5.68 0.56 4.63
C ASN A 322 7.06 1.23 4.55
N GLU A 323 8.00 0.54 3.93
CA GLU A 323 9.40 0.98 3.80
C GLU A 323 9.58 1.85 2.56
N ALA A 324 9.02 3.07 2.58
CA ALA A 324 9.28 4.01 1.49
C ALA A 324 10.78 4.30 1.38
N PHE A 325 11.44 4.48 2.54
CA PHE A 325 12.89 4.66 2.69
C PHE A 325 13.35 4.00 3.99
N ALA A 326 14.58 3.47 4.00
CA ALA A 326 15.16 2.89 5.20
C ALA A 326 15.32 3.94 6.32
N SER A 327 15.72 5.17 6.00
CA SER A 327 15.83 6.26 6.98
C SER A 327 14.50 6.55 7.67
N GLN A 328 13.42 6.59 6.93
CA GLN A 328 12.07 6.80 7.44
C GLN A 328 11.63 5.65 8.35
N SER A 329 11.85 4.41 7.93
CA SER A 329 11.45 3.23 8.71
C SER A 329 12.20 3.16 10.04
N LEU A 330 13.52 3.36 10.02
CA LEU A 330 14.36 3.39 11.21
C LEU A 330 13.97 4.51 12.18
N ALA A 331 13.69 5.72 11.68
CA ALA A 331 13.22 6.83 12.50
C ALA A 331 11.86 6.52 13.17
N CYS A 332 10.93 5.94 12.42
CA CYS A 332 9.64 5.53 12.98
C CYS A 332 9.76 4.44 14.05
N MET A 333 10.59 3.42 13.81
CA MET A 333 10.83 2.35 14.77
C MET A 333 11.45 2.89 16.06
N HIS A 334 12.44 3.77 15.95
CA HIS A 334 13.07 4.44 17.09
C HIS A 334 12.07 5.26 17.92
N GLU A 335 11.30 6.13 17.26
CA GLU A 335 10.30 7.01 17.90
C GLU A 335 9.15 6.26 18.59
N LEU A 336 8.78 5.12 18.05
CA LEU A 336 7.71 4.28 18.61
C LEU A 336 8.24 3.25 19.61
N GLY A 337 9.54 3.02 19.66
CA GLY A 337 10.13 1.96 20.49
C GLY A 337 9.72 0.56 20.04
N ILE A 338 9.63 0.33 18.72
CA ILE A 338 9.21 -0.96 18.17
C ILE A 338 10.41 -1.87 18.03
N ASP A 339 10.26 -3.13 18.46
CA ASP A 339 11.22 -4.19 18.23
C ASP A 339 11.28 -4.54 16.73
N ALA A 340 12.49 -4.52 16.16
CA ALA A 340 12.75 -4.83 14.76
C ALA A 340 12.29 -6.23 14.33
N GLU A 341 12.27 -7.19 15.26
CA GLU A 341 11.82 -8.56 15.00
C GLU A 341 10.31 -8.68 14.79
N LYS A 342 9.54 -7.65 15.18
CA LYS A 342 8.09 -7.55 14.97
C LYS A 342 7.72 -6.80 13.68
N VAL A 343 8.70 -6.17 13.01
CA VAL A 343 8.45 -5.29 11.85
C VAL A 343 8.76 -6.00 10.56
N ASN A 344 7.81 -5.99 9.62
CA ASN A 344 7.98 -6.48 8.26
C ASN A 344 8.68 -7.85 8.25
N VAL A 345 8.14 -8.78 9.00
CA VAL A 345 8.77 -10.09 9.28
C VAL A 345 8.95 -10.96 8.03
N ASN A 346 8.31 -10.59 6.94
CA ASN A 346 8.42 -11.22 5.61
C ASN A 346 9.08 -10.28 4.57
N GLY A 347 9.80 -9.26 5.02
CA GLY A 347 10.32 -8.19 4.16
C GLY A 347 9.28 -7.11 3.87
N GLY A 348 9.73 -5.88 3.61
CA GLY A 348 8.88 -4.73 3.34
C GLY A 348 9.06 -4.17 1.93
N ALA A 349 8.68 -2.91 1.72
CA ALA A 349 8.61 -2.30 0.38
C ALA A 349 9.98 -2.10 -0.29
N ILE A 350 11.09 -2.07 0.45
CA ILE A 350 12.45 -2.04 -0.12
C ILE A 350 12.69 -3.34 -0.91
N ALA A 351 12.21 -4.47 -0.40
CA ALA A 351 12.29 -5.75 -1.09
C ALA A 351 11.15 -5.95 -2.09
N LEU A 352 9.90 -5.79 -1.64
CA LEU A 352 8.69 -6.12 -2.41
C LEU A 352 8.30 -5.05 -3.44
N GLY A 353 8.59 -3.78 -3.16
CA GLY A 353 8.15 -2.64 -3.98
C GLY A 353 6.99 -1.84 -3.36
N HIS A 354 6.74 -0.66 -3.97
CA HIS A 354 5.76 0.32 -3.47
C HIS A 354 4.83 0.86 -4.56
N PRO A 355 3.91 0.05 -5.11
CA PRO A 355 2.83 0.53 -5.97
C PRO A 355 1.88 1.39 -5.14
N LEU A 356 1.96 2.73 -5.27
CA LEU A 356 1.42 3.72 -4.33
C LEU A 356 -0.01 3.42 -3.87
N GLY A 357 -0.96 3.40 -4.79
CA GLY A 357 -2.38 3.19 -4.47
C GLY A 357 -2.71 1.80 -3.92
N ALA A 358 -1.92 0.79 -4.27
CA ALA A 358 -2.08 -0.58 -3.79
C ALA A 358 -1.44 -0.84 -2.43
N SER A 359 -0.37 -0.09 -2.08
CA SER A 359 0.51 -0.45 -0.96
C SER A 359 -0.19 -0.57 0.37
N GLY A 360 -1.15 0.30 0.68
CA GLY A 360 -1.90 0.23 1.95
C GLY A 360 -2.74 -1.06 2.08
N ALA A 361 -3.34 -1.51 0.99
CA ALA A 361 -4.04 -2.79 0.92
C ALA A 361 -3.06 -3.97 0.96
N ARG A 362 -1.91 -3.87 0.25
CA ARG A 362 -0.85 -4.88 0.23
C ARG A 362 -0.28 -5.15 1.63
N ILE A 363 0.12 -4.10 2.37
CA ILE A 363 0.66 -4.28 3.73
C ILE A 363 -0.38 -4.89 4.67
N SER A 364 -1.65 -4.50 4.53
CA SER A 364 -2.75 -5.11 5.30
C SER A 364 -2.93 -6.58 4.94
N THR A 365 -2.90 -6.94 3.66
CA THR A 365 -3.00 -8.32 3.19
C THR A 365 -1.89 -9.20 3.78
N THR A 366 -0.63 -8.79 3.66
CA THR A 366 0.51 -9.54 4.21
C THR A 366 0.44 -9.66 5.73
N LEU A 367 0.09 -8.57 6.43
CA LEU A 367 -0.07 -8.57 7.89
C LEU A 367 -1.14 -9.59 8.34
N LEU A 368 -2.31 -9.57 7.73
CA LEU A 368 -3.43 -10.44 8.09
C LEU A 368 -3.09 -11.93 7.91
N HIS A 369 -2.45 -12.28 6.80
CA HIS A 369 -1.98 -13.65 6.57
C HIS A 369 -0.92 -14.09 7.58
N GLU A 370 0.01 -13.21 7.95
CA GLU A 370 1.05 -13.52 8.93
C GLU A 370 0.49 -13.57 10.35
N MET A 371 -0.46 -12.69 10.71
CA MET A 371 -1.19 -12.77 11.99
C MET A 371 -1.87 -14.13 12.15
N LYS A 372 -2.58 -14.59 11.11
CA LYS A 372 -3.24 -15.90 11.12
C LYS A 372 -2.25 -17.06 11.31
N LYS A 373 -1.12 -17.03 10.59
CA LYS A 373 -0.06 -18.07 10.68
C LYS A 373 0.57 -18.15 12.07
N ARG A 374 0.86 -16.98 12.66
CA ARG A 374 1.53 -16.91 13.99
C ARG A 374 0.55 -16.92 15.16
N LYS A 375 -0.75 -16.86 14.90
CA LYS A 375 -1.79 -16.62 15.91
C LYS A 375 -1.53 -15.34 16.70
N ALA A 376 -1.00 -14.32 16.01
CA ALA A 376 -0.70 -13.01 16.57
C ALA A 376 -2.02 -12.27 16.82
N ARG A 377 -2.25 -11.80 18.05
CA ARG A 377 -3.54 -11.20 18.40
C ARG A 377 -3.72 -9.81 17.81
N TYR A 378 -2.71 -8.96 17.91
CA TYR A 378 -2.79 -7.58 17.41
C TYR A 378 -1.72 -7.32 16.36
N GLY A 379 -2.14 -6.73 15.25
CA GLY A 379 -1.27 -6.26 14.19
C GLY A 379 -1.56 -4.82 13.79
N VAL A 380 -0.52 -4.09 13.37
CA VAL A 380 -0.63 -2.71 12.90
C VAL A 380 -0.10 -2.60 11.48
N ALA A 381 -0.94 -2.14 10.54
CA ALA A 381 -0.50 -1.66 9.23
C ALA A 381 -0.39 -0.14 9.25
N THR A 382 0.78 0.39 8.89
CA THR A 382 1.05 1.83 8.92
C THR A 382 1.96 2.28 7.81
N MET A 383 1.83 3.54 7.39
CA MET A 383 2.65 4.11 6.34
C MET A 383 2.73 5.63 6.39
N CYS A 384 3.85 6.16 5.90
CA CYS A 384 4.02 7.58 5.61
C CYS A 384 3.31 7.94 4.29
N ILE A 385 3.02 9.22 4.14
CA ILE A 385 2.26 9.74 3.01
C ILE A 385 2.90 11.05 2.57
N GLY A 386 3.12 11.22 1.29
CA GLY A 386 3.61 12.46 0.73
C GLY A 386 2.81 13.67 1.20
N VAL A 387 3.45 14.84 1.21
CA VAL A 387 2.89 16.11 1.71
C VAL A 387 2.60 16.08 3.23
N GLY A 388 3.28 15.20 3.97
CA GLY A 388 3.29 15.26 5.45
C GLY A 388 2.07 14.66 6.14
N GLN A 389 1.80 13.37 5.92
CA GLN A 389 0.75 12.65 6.66
C GLN A 389 1.24 11.24 7.03
N GLY A 390 0.50 10.58 7.93
CA GLY A 390 0.62 9.16 8.25
C GLY A 390 -0.74 8.51 8.45
N ALA A 391 -0.82 7.22 8.19
CA ALA A 391 -2.02 6.41 8.39
C ALA A 391 -1.68 5.14 9.15
N ALA A 392 -2.61 4.65 10.00
CA ALA A 392 -2.47 3.40 10.72
C ALA A 392 -3.83 2.72 10.91
N ILE A 393 -3.86 1.39 10.76
CA ILE A 393 -4.98 0.52 11.14
C ILE A 393 -4.46 -0.52 12.13
N VAL A 394 -5.19 -0.72 13.22
CA VAL A 394 -4.98 -1.80 14.19
C VAL A 394 -5.99 -2.90 13.89
N TYR A 395 -5.48 -4.10 13.66
CA TYR A 395 -6.26 -5.33 13.47
C TYR A 395 -6.22 -6.19 14.73
N GLU A 396 -7.31 -6.87 15.03
CA GLU A 396 -7.39 -7.91 16.06
C GLU A 396 -7.76 -9.23 15.40
N LEU A 397 -6.94 -10.27 15.58
CA LEU A 397 -7.20 -11.61 15.04
C LEU A 397 -8.51 -12.16 15.64
N VAL A 398 -9.35 -12.74 14.79
CA VAL A 398 -10.54 -13.48 15.25
C VAL A 398 -10.12 -14.91 15.58
N ALA A 399 -10.45 -15.38 16.78
CA ALA A 399 -10.13 -16.73 17.20
C ALA A 399 -10.99 -17.76 16.45
N ASP A 400 -10.46 -18.98 16.25
CA ASP A 400 -11.17 -20.02 15.49
C ASP A 400 -12.49 -20.45 16.13
N ASP A 401 -12.65 -20.26 17.44
CA ASP A 401 -13.85 -20.52 18.22
C ASP A 401 -14.89 -19.37 18.18
N GLU A 402 -14.51 -18.21 17.66
CA GLU A 402 -15.40 -17.06 17.45
C GLU A 402 -15.97 -16.99 16.02
N ASN A 403 -15.65 -17.96 15.14
CA ASN A 403 -16.03 -18.03 13.71
C ASN A 403 -17.24 -18.93 13.44
#